data_49e32fe1ce1d527e6bb8fa1fe75602db
#
_entry.id   49e32fe1ce1d527e6bb8fa1fe75602db
#
_cell.length_a   1.000
_cell.length_b   1.000
_cell.length_c   1.000
_cell.angle_alpha   90.00
_cell.angle_beta   90.00
_cell.angle_gamma   90.00
#
_symmetry.space_group_name_H-M   'P 1'
#
loop_
_entity.id
_entity.type
_entity.pdbx_description
1 polymer ?
#
loop_
_entity_poly.entity_id
_entity_poly.type
_entity_poly.pdbx_seq_one_letter_code
_entity_poly.pdbx_strand_id
1 'polypeptide(L)'
;IGAMPPQAFSGMNSNQMGQMPPDAFGGFSPQQMNALPPTAMAGMQPNQFAALPPTAMSAMSSTQMRQLPPNAMSGMQQGQFAALPPSAMNGFKPDQFAALPPSAMAGMQPNQFAALPSSAFGSMSAKQMDVIPINALAAITPNQFRSLTPEVLASMSPEQRNALPQQALNPAQLNAPTNGTNNSALVGALNGWNMNQVPANAFNNFKPTDVGRLSSDAFSALSPQQFQAMPPTAFAGFKPDQVGALPPEVFAGMKPNQMGKMPPAAFG
;
A
#
# COMPACT_ATOMS: atom_id res chain seq x y z
N ILE A 1 -26.87 1.39 27.19
CA ILE A 1 -26.79 2.16 25.94
C ILE A 1 -27.57 1.45 24.85
N GLY A 2 -27.50 0.12 24.68
CA GLY A 2 -28.20 -0.61 23.64
C GLY A 2 -29.71 -0.34 23.54
N ALA A 3 -30.36 0.00 24.64
CA ALA A 3 -31.79 0.34 24.69
C ALA A 3 -32.09 1.82 24.39
N MET A 4 -31.08 2.68 24.24
CA MET A 4 -31.31 4.12 23.97
C MET A 4 -31.69 4.34 22.52
N PRO A 5 -32.64 5.25 22.23
CA PRO A 5 -32.99 5.54 20.84
C PRO A 5 -31.81 6.21 20.12
N PRO A 6 -31.60 5.93 18.81
CA PRO A 6 -30.48 6.51 18.06
C PRO A 6 -30.40 8.03 18.14
N GLN A 7 -31.54 8.70 18.17
CA GLN A 7 -31.61 10.17 18.25
C GLN A 7 -30.95 10.75 19.50
N ALA A 8 -30.83 9.97 20.59
CA ALA A 8 -30.13 10.42 21.80
C ALA A 8 -28.64 10.70 21.55
N PHE A 9 -28.07 10.15 20.50
CA PHE A 9 -26.65 10.32 20.15
C PHE A 9 -26.39 11.48 19.18
N SER A 10 -27.43 12.03 18.54
CA SER A 10 -27.27 13.07 17.51
C SER A 10 -26.69 14.40 18.01
N GLY A 11 -26.77 14.67 19.30
CA GLY A 11 -26.19 15.87 19.93
C GLY A 11 -24.88 15.63 20.66
N MET A 12 -24.31 14.41 20.55
CA MET A 12 -23.09 14.08 21.29
C MET A 12 -21.87 14.85 20.75
N ASN A 13 -21.02 15.34 21.65
CA ASN A 13 -19.75 15.97 21.32
C ASN A 13 -18.55 15.10 21.71
N SER A 14 -17.33 15.51 21.32
CA SER A 14 -16.10 14.75 21.56
C SER A 14 -15.80 14.56 23.07
N ASN A 15 -16.07 15.55 23.90
CA ASN A 15 -15.83 15.44 25.34
C ASN A 15 -16.75 14.40 25.99
N GLN A 16 -18.03 14.42 25.63
CA GLN A 16 -19.01 13.43 26.09
C GLN A 16 -18.61 12.02 25.62
N MET A 17 -18.19 11.89 24.36
CA MET A 17 -17.71 10.62 23.81
C MET A 17 -16.51 10.09 24.60
N GLY A 18 -15.50 10.93 24.87
CA GLY A 18 -14.29 10.53 25.59
C GLY A 18 -14.52 10.15 27.06
N GLN A 19 -15.60 10.63 27.66
CA GLN A 19 -15.96 10.34 29.06
C GLN A 19 -16.83 9.08 29.22
N MET A 20 -17.33 8.51 28.14
CA MET A 20 -18.14 7.29 28.22
C MET A 20 -17.29 6.09 28.65
N PRO A 21 -17.77 5.25 29.59
CA PRO A 21 -17.03 4.04 29.95
C PRO A 21 -16.97 3.07 28.75
N PRO A 22 -15.87 2.35 28.55
CA PRO A 22 -15.70 1.43 27.43
C PRO A 22 -16.82 0.39 27.33
N ASP A 23 -17.28 -0.15 28.43
CA ASP A 23 -18.36 -1.14 28.49
C ASP A 23 -19.68 -0.64 27.87
N ALA A 24 -19.87 0.67 27.85
CA ALA A 24 -21.04 1.27 27.22
C ALA A 24 -21.07 1.04 25.70
N PHE A 25 -19.90 0.89 25.07
CA PHE A 25 -19.78 0.73 23.61
C PHE A 25 -20.14 -0.68 23.14
N GLY A 26 -20.03 -1.70 23.98
CA GLY A 26 -20.40 -3.09 23.66
C GLY A 26 -21.86 -3.28 23.25
N GLY A 27 -22.73 -2.35 23.61
CA GLY A 27 -24.16 -2.39 23.24
C GLY A 27 -24.54 -1.48 22.07
N PHE A 28 -23.58 -0.89 21.35
CA PHE A 28 -23.91 -0.01 20.21
C PHE A 28 -24.54 -0.79 19.05
N SER A 29 -25.64 -0.25 18.53
CA SER A 29 -26.26 -0.74 17.30
C SER A 29 -25.76 0.05 16.08
N PRO A 30 -25.94 -0.50 14.86
CA PRO A 30 -25.64 0.22 13.61
C PRO A 30 -26.39 1.57 13.53
N GLN A 31 -27.64 1.60 13.97
CA GLN A 31 -28.46 2.82 13.96
C GLN A 31 -27.92 3.90 14.88
N GLN A 32 -27.41 3.51 16.05
CA GLN A 32 -26.78 4.43 17.01
C GLN A 32 -25.45 4.94 16.46
N MET A 33 -24.64 4.09 15.84
CA MET A 33 -23.40 4.48 15.16
C MET A 33 -23.67 5.50 14.04
N ASN A 34 -24.67 5.26 13.22
CA ASN A 34 -25.06 6.18 12.15
C ASN A 34 -25.58 7.54 12.66
N ALA A 35 -26.19 7.57 13.85
CA ALA A 35 -26.70 8.80 14.47
C ALA A 35 -25.62 9.65 15.15
N LEU A 36 -24.43 9.09 15.40
CA LEU A 36 -23.33 9.85 16.01
C LEU A 36 -22.81 10.93 15.06
N PRO A 37 -22.69 12.19 15.52
CA PRO A 37 -22.03 13.23 14.73
C PRO A 37 -20.58 12.85 14.45
N PRO A 38 -20.05 13.10 13.24
CA PRO A 38 -18.64 12.86 12.96
C PRO A 38 -17.69 13.53 13.96
N THR A 39 -18.02 14.73 14.43
CA THR A 39 -17.23 15.49 15.42
C THR A 39 -17.12 14.79 16.77
N ALA A 40 -18.11 13.97 17.17
CA ALA A 40 -18.04 13.19 18.40
C ALA A 40 -16.92 12.13 18.33
N MET A 41 -16.64 11.61 17.16
CA MET A 41 -15.59 10.58 16.96
C MET A 41 -14.20 11.04 17.35
N ALA A 42 -13.94 12.35 17.36
CA ALA A 42 -12.65 12.93 17.77
C ALA A 42 -12.32 12.69 19.26
N GLY A 43 -13.31 12.35 20.07
CA GLY A 43 -13.12 12.02 21.50
C GLY A 43 -12.90 10.52 21.78
N MET A 44 -12.96 9.66 20.77
CA MET A 44 -12.88 8.20 20.93
C MET A 44 -11.51 7.76 21.45
N GLN A 45 -11.52 6.92 22.50
CA GLN A 45 -10.31 6.33 23.07
C GLN A 45 -10.09 4.89 22.53
N PRO A 46 -8.86 4.34 22.58
CA PRO A 46 -8.55 3.01 22.06
C PRO A 46 -9.44 1.90 22.68
N ASN A 47 -9.62 1.91 23.99
CA ASN A 47 -10.43 0.93 24.70
C ASN A 47 -11.93 1.05 24.41
N GLN A 48 -12.43 2.27 24.17
CA GLN A 48 -13.80 2.50 23.73
C GLN A 48 -14.00 1.94 22.30
N PHE A 49 -13.03 2.21 21.43
CA PHE A 49 -13.06 1.70 20.05
C PHE A 49 -13.02 0.17 20.01
N ALA A 50 -12.13 -0.44 20.82
CA ALA A 50 -12.02 -1.89 20.94
C ALA A 50 -13.31 -2.56 21.44
N ALA A 51 -14.12 -1.85 22.25
CA ALA A 51 -15.36 -2.35 22.80
C ALA A 51 -16.56 -2.29 21.82
N LEU A 52 -16.44 -1.57 20.70
CA LEU A 52 -17.51 -1.50 19.69
C LEU A 52 -17.77 -2.88 19.07
N PRO A 53 -19.01 -3.32 18.94
CA PRO A 53 -19.31 -4.56 18.23
C PRO A 53 -19.06 -4.41 16.73
N PRO A 54 -18.59 -5.48 16.03
CA PRO A 54 -18.42 -5.46 14.58
C PRO A 54 -19.68 -5.01 13.82
N THR A 55 -20.87 -5.34 14.33
CA THR A 55 -22.14 -4.92 13.75
C THR A 55 -22.31 -3.40 13.70
N ALA A 56 -21.84 -2.68 14.74
CA ALA A 56 -21.89 -1.22 14.76
C ALA A 56 -20.93 -0.62 13.72
N MET A 57 -19.77 -1.26 13.50
CA MET A 57 -18.77 -0.82 12.50
C MET A 57 -19.33 -0.81 11.07
N SER A 58 -20.30 -1.68 10.76
CA SER A 58 -20.91 -1.75 9.42
C SER A 58 -21.68 -0.47 9.02
N ALA A 59 -22.03 0.37 9.98
CA ALA A 59 -22.71 1.65 9.74
C ALA A 59 -21.78 2.88 9.79
N MET A 60 -20.45 2.67 9.95
CA MET A 60 -19.51 3.78 10.03
C MET A 60 -19.36 4.48 8.67
N SER A 61 -19.46 5.80 8.67
CA SER A 61 -19.26 6.61 7.47
C SER A 61 -17.79 7.03 7.30
N SER A 62 -17.44 7.44 6.08
CA SER A 62 -16.10 8.01 5.80
C SER A 62 -15.82 9.29 6.60
N THR A 63 -16.85 10.09 6.84
CA THR A 63 -16.72 11.32 7.64
C THR A 63 -16.47 11.02 9.12
N GLN A 64 -17.09 10.00 9.66
CA GLN A 64 -16.83 9.54 11.03
C GLN A 64 -15.43 8.93 11.13
N MET A 65 -15.02 8.08 10.18
CA MET A 65 -13.67 7.52 10.12
C MET A 65 -12.61 8.63 10.12
N ARG A 66 -12.80 9.65 9.30
CA ARG A 66 -11.85 10.78 9.18
C ARG A 66 -11.66 11.57 10.47
N GLN A 67 -12.65 11.59 11.38
CA GLN A 67 -12.58 12.32 12.63
C GLN A 67 -11.99 11.52 13.78
N LEU A 68 -11.85 10.20 13.64
CA LEU A 68 -11.22 9.37 14.66
C LEU A 68 -9.77 9.83 14.92
N PRO A 69 -9.33 9.92 16.18
CA PRO A 69 -7.93 10.19 16.47
C PRO A 69 -7.07 8.96 16.12
N PRO A 70 -5.82 9.14 15.65
CA PRO A 70 -4.96 8.02 15.27
C PRO A 70 -4.77 6.99 16.39
N ASN A 71 -4.66 7.44 17.64
CA ASN A 71 -4.51 6.53 18.78
C ASN A 71 -5.71 5.60 18.97
N ALA A 72 -6.93 6.00 18.62
CA ALA A 72 -8.10 5.12 18.70
C ALA A 72 -7.94 3.90 17.78
N MET A 73 -7.24 4.06 16.66
CA MET A 73 -6.99 2.96 15.70
C MET A 73 -6.22 1.80 16.31
N SER A 74 -5.38 2.03 17.33
CA SER A 74 -4.64 0.97 18.00
C SER A 74 -5.53 -0.03 18.75
N GLY A 75 -6.78 0.35 19.02
CA GLY A 75 -7.79 -0.54 19.60
C GLY A 75 -8.57 -1.38 18.60
N MET A 76 -8.35 -1.20 17.29
CA MET A 76 -9.12 -1.92 16.27
C MET A 76 -8.82 -3.41 16.26
N GLN A 77 -9.87 -4.22 16.21
CA GLN A 77 -9.79 -5.68 16.13
C GLN A 77 -10.08 -6.16 14.70
N GLN A 78 -9.62 -7.38 14.38
CA GLN A 78 -9.81 -7.99 13.05
C GLN A 78 -11.28 -8.02 12.61
N GLY A 79 -12.19 -8.47 13.50
CA GLY A 79 -13.61 -8.55 13.20
C GLY A 79 -14.27 -7.18 12.99
N GLN A 80 -13.80 -6.16 13.72
CA GLN A 80 -14.24 -4.78 13.53
C GLN A 80 -13.81 -4.24 12.16
N PHE A 81 -12.54 -4.46 11.80
CA PHE A 81 -12.00 -4.04 10.51
C PHE A 81 -12.74 -4.71 9.35
N ALA A 82 -12.93 -6.03 9.43
CA ALA A 82 -13.66 -6.81 8.42
C ALA A 82 -15.10 -6.33 8.22
N ALA A 83 -15.73 -5.80 9.27
CA ALA A 83 -17.11 -5.31 9.22
C ALA A 83 -17.25 -3.87 8.67
N LEU A 84 -16.15 -3.11 8.53
CA LEU A 84 -16.22 -1.75 7.98
C LEU A 84 -16.75 -1.76 6.53
N PRO A 85 -17.67 -0.87 6.17
CA PRO A 85 -18.09 -0.77 4.78
C PRO A 85 -16.95 -0.18 3.91
N PRO A 86 -16.83 -0.57 2.64
CA PRO A 86 -15.82 -0.01 1.73
C PRO A 86 -15.87 1.52 1.65
N SER A 87 -17.06 2.12 1.78
CA SER A 87 -17.21 3.57 1.81
C SER A 87 -16.50 4.24 2.98
N ALA A 88 -16.39 3.57 4.14
CA ALA A 88 -15.65 4.11 5.29
C ALA A 88 -14.13 4.17 5.01
N MET A 89 -13.61 3.28 4.18
CA MET A 89 -12.18 3.22 3.84
C MET A 89 -11.66 4.52 3.21
N ASN A 90 -12.51 5.23 2.44
CA ASN A 90 -12.16 6.53 1.87
C ASN A 90 -11.90 7.63 2.92
N GLY A 91 -12.31 7.40 4.15
CA GLY A 91 -12.10 8.33 5.26
C GLY A 91 -10.74 8.18 5.96
N PHE A 92 -9.99 7.12 5.72
CA PHE A 92 -8.71 6.90 6.39
C PHE A 92 -7.68 7.99 6.05
N LYS A 93 -7.03 8.50 7.09
CA LYS A 93 -5.85 9.34 6.98
C LYS A 93 -4.58 8.48 7.09
N PRO A 94 -3.42 8.94 6.57
CA PRO A 94 -2.17 8.20 6.67
C PRO A 94 -1.78 7.83 8.11
N ASP A 95 -1.91 8.77 9.03
CA ASP A 95 -1.59 8.60 10.46
C ASP A 95 -2.51 7.60 11.17
N GLN A 96 -3.80 7.59 10.81
CA GLN A 96 -4.76 6.60 11.28
C GLN A 96 -4.41 5.19 10.77
N PHE A 97 -4.04 5.08 9.49
CA PHE A 97 -3.66 3.81 8.89
C PHE A 97 -2.37 3.26 9.48
N ALA A 98 -1.36 4.11 9.71
CA ALA A 98 -0.12 3.74 10.38
C ALA A 98 -0.33 3.21 11.81
N ALA A 99 -1.35 3.74 12.51
CA ALA A 99 -1.65 3.35 13.89
C ALA A 99 -2.45 2.04 14.00
N LEU A 100 -2.94 1.48 12.89
CA LEU A 100 -3.65 0.18 12.90
C LEU A 100 -2.75 -0.95 13.35
N PRO A 101 -3.20 -1.81 14.28
CA PRO A 101 -2.45 -3.02 14.60
C PRO A 101 -2.45 -3.97 13.39
N PRO A 102 -1.32 -4.63 13.08
CA PRO A 102 -1.27 -5.61 11.99
C PRO A 102 -2.36 -6.66 12.08
N SER A 103 -2.66 -7.16 13.29
CA SER A 103 -3.70 -8.16 13.51
C SER A 103 -5.10 -7.73 13.01
N ALA A 104 -5.44 -6.44 13.05
CA ALA A 104 -6.70 -5.94 12.51
C ALA A 104 -6.76 -6.08 10.98
N MET A 105 -5.62 -5.87 10.32
CA MET A 105 -5.53 -5.88 8.85
C MET A 105 -5.67 -7.27 8.24
N ALA A 106 -5.46 -8.33 9.02
CA ALA A 106 -5.70 -9.71 8.59
C ALA A 106 -7.17 -10.00 8.21
N GLY A 107 -8.10 -9.13 8.63
CA GLY A 107 -9.52 -9.19 8.24
C GLY A 107 -9.88 -8.41 6.98
N MET A 108 -8.91 -7.78 6.31
CA MET A 108 -9.18 -6.91 5.17
C MET A 108 -9.78 -7.64 3.97
N GLN A 109 -10.86 -7.08 3.42
CA GLN A 109 -11.53 -7.60 2.24
C GLN A 109 -11.04 -6.88 0.97
N PRO A 110 -11.11 -7.53 -0.23
CA PRO A 110 -10.66 -6.92 -1.48
C PRO A 110 -11.30 -5.55 -1.79
N ASN A 111 -12.60 -5.43 -1.58
CA ASN A 111 -13.33 -4.17 -1.80
C ASN A 111 -12.98 -3.06 -0.81
N GLN A 112 -12.61 -3.42 0.42
CA GLN A 112 -12.08 -2.49 1.42
C GLN A 112 -10.70 -1.99 1.01
N PHE A 113 -9.82 -2.91 0.58
CA PHE A 113 -8.47 -2.60 0.13
C PHE A 113 -8.48 -1.66 -1.08
N ALA A 114 -9.31 -1.95 -2.08
CA ALA A 114 -9.46 -1.11 -3.27
C ALA A 114 -10.00 0.30 -2.95
N ALA A 115 -10.82 0.44 -1.90
CA ALA A 115 -11.41 1.70 -1.50
C ALA A 115 -10.50 2.59 -0.62
N LEU A 116 -9.38 2.08 -0.13
CA LEU A 116 -8.42 2.87 0.66
C LEU A 116 -7.82 4.00 -0.19
N PRO A 117 -7.65 5.21 0.37
CA PRO A 117 -6.94 6.28 -0.33
C PRO A 117 -5.47 5.89 -0.55
N SER A 118 -4.91 6.24 -1.71
CA SER A 118 -3.51 5.93 -2.04
C SER A 118 -2.53 6.51 -1.01
N SER A 119 -2.85 7.63 -0.38
CA SER A 119 -2.03 8.23 0.68
C SER A 119 -1.85 7.33 1.91
N ALA A 120 -2.80 6.43 2.21
CA ALA A 120 -2.69 5.48 3.32
C ALA A 120 -1.56 4.46 3.08
N PHE A 121 -1.30 4.09 1.83
CA PHE A 121 -0.25 3.13 1.46
C PHE A 121 1.17 3.65 1.71
N GLY A 122 1.38 4.97 1.63
CA GLY A 122 2.67 5.59 1.94
C GLY A 122 3.06 5.54 3.43
N SER A 123 2.10 5.25 4.30
CA SER A 123 2.32 5.09 5.74
C SER A 123 2.24 3.65 6.23
N MET A 124 2.01 2.69 5.33
CA MET A 124 1.98 1.26 5.64
C MET A 124 3.35 0.78 6.12
N SER A 125 3.38 -0.03 7.14
CA SER A 125 4.60 -0.72 7.59
C SER A 125 4.75 -2.11 6.96
N ALA A 126 5.97 -2.64 6.95
CA ALA A 126 6.25 -4.01 6.50
C ALA A 126 5.44 -5.06 7.27
N LYS A 127 5.29 -4.88 8.60
CA LYS A 127 4.47 -5.78 9.44
C LYS A 127 2.99 -5.76 9.10
N GLN A 128 2.49 -4.61 8.65
CA GLN A 128 1.11 -4.51 8.17
C GLN A 128 0.94 -5.19 6.81
N MET A 129 1.91 -5.03 5.90
CA MET A 129 1.89 -5.71 4.60
C MET A 129 1.92 -7.23 4.75
N ASP A 130 2.74 -7.76 5.66
CA ASP A 130 2.91 -9.20 5.88
C ASP A 130 1.59 -9.94 6.18
N VAL A 131 0.65 -9.29 6.85
CA VAL A 131 -0.63 -9.88 7.26
C VAL A 131 -1.79 -9.58 6.30
N ILE A 132 -1.58 -8.80 5.25
CA ILE A 132 -2.63 -8.50 4.25
C ILE A 132 -3.01 -9.80 3.52
N PRO A 133 -4.30 -10.15 3.47
CA PRO A 133 -4.75 -11.32 2.72
C PRO A 133 -4.42 -11.20 1.22
N ILE A 134 -3.96 -12.30 0.63
CA ILE A 134 -3.53 -12.37 -0.77
C ILE A 134 -4.66 -11.91 -1.72
N ASN A 135 -5.90 -12.30 -1.44
CA ASN A 135 -7.05 -11.87 -2.23
C ASN A 135 -7.33 -10.36 -2.15
N ALA A 136 -6.97 -9.71 -1.02
CA ALA A 136 -7.09 -8.27 -0.91
C ALA A 136 -6.02 -7.56 -1.76
N LEU A 137 -4.80 -8.08 -1.79
CA LEU A 137 -3.71 -7.55 -2.63
C LEU A 137 -4.04 -7.60 -4.13
N ALA A 138 -4.80 -8.61 -4.57
CA ALA A 138 -5.24 -8.69 -5.96
C ALA A 138 -6.15 -7.52 -6.39
N ALA A 139 -6.70 -6.76 -5.44
CA ALA A 139 -7.53 -5.59 -5.69
C ALA A 139 -6.76 -4.25 -5.64
N ILE A 140 -5.44 -4.28 -5.48
CA ILE A 140 -4.63 -3.06 -5.42
C ILE A 140 -4.72 -2.27 -6.73
N THR A 141 -4.97 -0.98 -6.61
CA THR A 141 -4.96 -0.10 -7.77
C THR A 141 -3.54 0.40 -8.08
N PRO A 142 -3.27 0.82 -9.33
CA PRO A 142 -1.96 1.35 -9.70
C PRO A 142 -1.51 2.55 -8.85
N ASN A 143 -2.43 3.41 -8.43
CA ASN A 143 -2.11 4.57 -7.59
C ASN A 143 -1.73 4.16 -6.17
N GLN A 144 -2.42 3.17 -5.61
CA GLN A 144 -2.10 2.60 -4.30
C GLN A 144 -0.74 1.90 -4.33
N PHE A 145 -0.48 1.08 -5.35
CA PHE A 145 0.79 0.39 -5.51
C PHE A 145 1.98 1.37 -5.58
N ARG A 146 1.86 2.45 -6.34
CA ARG A 146 2.89 3.50 -6.44
C ARG A 146 3.15 4.24 -5.13
N SER A 147 2.21 4.23 -4.21
CA SER A 147 2.35 4.89 -2.91
C SER A 147 3.03 4.00 -1.86
N LEU A 148 3.23 2.71 -2.15
CA LEU A 148 3.98 1.81 -1.25
C LEU A 148 5.45 2.23 -1.18
N THR A 149 6.03 2.12 0.01
CA THR A 149 7.46 2.40 0.18
C THR A 149 8.33 1.23 -0.27
N PRO A 150 9.62 1.46 -0.63
CA PRO A 150 10.53 0.38 -1.01
C PRO A 150 10.64 -0.72 0.06
N GLU A 151 10.63 -0.33 1.34
CA GLU A 151 10.73 -1.26 2.47
C GLU A 151 9.52 -2.19 2.53
N VAL A 152 8.32 -1.67 2.29
CA VAL A 152 7.08 -2.47 2.24
C VAL A 152 7.09 -3.41 1.05
N LEU A 153 7.51 -2.93 -0.12
CA LEU A 153 7.60 -3.77 -1.32
C LEU A 153 8.61 -4.91 -1.14
N ALA A 154 9.75 -4.64 -0.50
CA ALA A 154 10.77 -5.63 -0.21
C ALA A 154 10.29 -6.69 0.81
N SER A 155 9.39 -6.34 1.72
CA SER A 155 8.85 -7.27 2.73
C SER A 155 7.79 -8.23 2.21
N MET A 156 7.23 -7.99 1.02
CA MET A 156 6.18 -8.86 0.47
C MET A 156 6.68 -10.28 0.24
N SER A 157 5.87 -11.26 0.61
CA SER A 157 6.15 -12.67 0.31
C SER A 157 6.05 -12.95 -1.20
N PRO A 158 6.64 -14.06 -1.70
CA PRO A 158 6.47 -14.47 -3.10
C PRO A 158 5.00 -14.59 -3.50
N GLU A 159 4.15 -15.16 -2.64
CA GLU A 159 2.72 -15.34 -2.88
C GLU A 159 1.98 -13.99 -2.97
N GLN A 160 2.32 -13.04 -2.09
CA GLN A 160 1.77 -11.69 -2.12
C GLN A 160 2.13 -10.96 -3.43
N ARG A 161 3.37 -11.10 -3.86
CA ARG A 161 3.82 -10.51 -5.14
C ARG A 161 3.12 -11.13 -6.34
N ASN A 162 2.93 -12.47 -6.33
CA ASN A 162 2.19 -13.18 -7.38
C ASN A 162 0.73 -12.74 -7.50
N ALA A 163 0.14 -12.28 -6.41
CA ALA A 163 -1.25 -11.83 -6.39
C ALA A 163 -1.44 -10.42 -6.95
N LEU A 164 -0.36 -9.64 -7.13
CA LEU A 164 -0.47 -8.28 -7.66
C LEU A 164 -1.02 -8.28 -9.09
N PRO A 165 -2.03 -7.45 -9.39
CA PRO A 165 -2.58 -7.38 -10.73
C PRO A 165 -1.58 -6.76 -11.70
N GLN A 166 -1.50 -7.29 -12.93
CA GLN A 166 -0.60 -6.77 -13.96
C GLN A 166 -0.78 -5.27 -14.24
N GLN A 167 -2.01 -4.75 -14.09
CA GLN A 167 -2.29 -3.33 -14.26
C GLN A 167 -1.59 -2.45 -13.20
N ALA A 168 -1.29 -2.97 -12.02
CA ALA A 168 -0.52 -2.25 -11.00
C ALA A 168 0.94 -2.01 -11.43
N LEU A 169 1.45 -2.87 -12.31
CA LEU A 169 2.81 -2.84 -12.86
C LEU A 169 2.88 -2.20 -14.26
N ASN A 170 1.81 -1.52 -14.70
CA ASN A 170 1.68 -1.00 -16.08
C ASN A 170 2.78 0.03 -16.41
N PRO A 171 3.47 -0.11 -17.56
CA PRO A 171 4.55 0.77 -18.02
C PRO A 171 4.19 2.23 -18.17
N ALA A 172 2.98 2.53 -18.66
CA ALA A 172 2.51 3.91 -18.81
C ALA A 172 2.49 4.64 -17.46
N GLN A 173 2.40 3.89 -16.36
CA GLN A 173 2.40 4.41 -15.00
C GLN A 173 3.79 4.41 -14.34
N LEU A 174 4.68 3.50 -14.76
CA LEU A 174 6.11 3.58 -14.47
C LEU A 174 6.74 4.85 -15.06
N ASN A 175 6.23 5.27 -16.22
CA ASN A 175 6.70 6.42 -16.98
C ASN A 175 5.89 7.72 -16.76
N ALA A 176 4.79 7.67 -16.00
CA ALA A 176 4.02 8.89 -15.73
C ALA A 176 4.90 9.90 -14.97
N PRO A 177 4.90 11.19 -15.37
CA PRO A 177 5.62 12.22 -14.65
C PRO A 177 4.97 12.39 -13.26
N THR A 178 5.47 11.66 -12.29
CA THR A 178 5.20 11.90 -10.88
C THR A 178 6.22 12.93 -10.41
N ASN A 179 5.78 13.96 -9.72
CA ASN A 179 6.58 15.09 -9.20
C ASN A 179 7.90 14.65 -8.49
N GLY A 180 8.80 14.01 -9.23
CA GLY A 180 10.21 13.77 -8.86
C GLY A 180 10.51 12.65 -7.87
N THR A 181 9.55 11.97 -7.25
CA THR A 181 9.84 11.06 -6.14
C THR A 181 9.49 9.57 -6.34
N ASN A 182 8.62 9.21 -7.28
CA ASN A 182 7.98 7.89 -7.24
C ASN A 182 8.53 6.81 -8.20
N ASN A 183 9.24 7.14 -9.27
CA ASN A 183 9.87 6.13 -10.13
C ASN A 183 10.98 5.37 -9.38
N SER A 184 11.66 6.04 -8.47
CA SER A 184 12.73 5.46 -7.66
C SER A 184 12.28 4.32 -6.73
N ALA A 185 11.10 4.44 -6.13
CA ALA A 185 10.57 3.41 -5.23
C ALA A 185 10.12 2.17 -6.03
N LEU A 186 9.48 2.41 -7.17
CA LEU A 186 8.98 1.35 -8.05
C LEU A 186 10.11 0.55 -8.68
N VAL A 187 11.18 1.24 -9.14
CA VAL A 187 12.38 0.59 -9.68
C VAL A 187 13.09 -0.23 -8.60
N GLY A 188 13.18 0.29 -7.37
CA GLY A 188 13.74 -0.46 -6.24
C GLY A 188 12.93 -1.69 -5.81
N ALA A 189 11.66 -1.78 -6.21
CA ALA A 189 10.79 -2.93 -5.96
C ALA A 189 10.91 -4.02 -7.03
N LEU A 190 11.53 -3.73 -8.17
CA LEU A 190 11.78 -4.72 -9.20
C LEU A 190 12.88 -5.67 -8.72
N ASN A 191 12.58 -6.95 -8.74
CA ASN A 191 13.49 -8.04 -8.36
C ASN A 191 13.33 -9.20 -9.34
N GLY A 192 14.16 -10.23 -9.22
CA GLY A 192 14.18 -11.37 -10.12
C GLY A 192 12.83 -12.05 -10.31
N TRP A 193 11.96 -11.83 -9.36
CA TRP A 193 10.67 -12.49 -9.34
C TRP A 193 9.57 -11.76 -10.13
N ASN A 194 9.53 -10.44 -10.13
CA ASN A 194 8.50 -9.66 -10.83
C ASN A 194 9.00 -9.05 -12.15
N MET A 195 10.29 -9.16 -12.44
CA MET A 195 10.90 -8.55 -13.63
C MET A 195 10.28 -9.07 -14.94
N ASN A 196 10.00 -10.37 -15.02
CA ASN A 196 9.41 -11.01 -16.20
C ASN A 196 7.96 -10.53 -16.49
N GLN A 197 7.29 -9.93 -15.52
CA GLN A 197 5.94 -9.39 -15.66
C GLN A 197 5.93 -7.93 -16.15
N VAL A 198 7.10 -7.28 -16.14
CA VAL A 198 7.24 -5.89 -16.59
C VAL A 198 7.40 -5.89 -18.11
N PRO A 199 6.50 -5.29 -18.88
CA PRO A 199 6.65 -5.26 -20.33
C PRO A 199 7.82 -4.38 -20.76
N ALA A 200 8.45 -4.73 -21.88
CA ALA A 200 9.70 -4.11 -22.33
C ALA A 200 9.63 -2.59 -22.49
N ASN A 201 8.50 -2.05 -22.92
CA ASN A 201 8.33 -0.61 -23.10
C ASN A 201 8.37 0.20 -21.79
N ALA A 202 8.24 -0.45 -20.62
CA ALA A 202 8.43 0.20 -19.32
C ALA A 202 9.87 0.72 -19.13
N PHE A 203 10.82 0.14 -19.82
CA PHE A 203 12.23 0.49 -19.69
C PHE A 203 12.68 1.64 -20.62
N ASN A 204 11.80 2.11 -21.52
CA ASN A 204 12.13 3.12 -22.54
C ASN A 204 12.61 4.47 -21.95
N ASN A 205 12.22 4.78 -20.72
CA ASN A 205 12.54 6.05 -20.07
C ASN A 205 13.46 5.88 -18.83
N PHE A 206 14.10 4.73 -18.68
CA PHE A 206 15.01 4.49 -17.57
C PHE A 206 16.20 5.46 -17.60
N LYS A 207 16.57 5.94 -16.40
CA LYS A 207 17.74 6.79 -16.16
C LYS A 207 18.84 5.96 -15.53
N PRO A 208 20.10 6.45 -15.51
CA PRO A 208 21.20 5.78 -14.80
C PRO A 208 20.88 5.49 -13.33
N THR A 209 20.19 6.41 -12.67
CA THR A 209 19.75 6.25 -11.27
C THR A 209 18.76 5.11 -11.07
N ASP A 210 17.93 4.83 -12.06
CA ASP A 210 16.95 3.73 -12.02
C ASP A 210 17.68 2.40 -12.16
N VAL A 211 18.58 2.28 -13.12
CA VAL A 211 19.44 1.10 -13.29
C VAL A 211 20.26 0.83 -12.03
N GLY A 212 20.91 1.86 -11.46
CA GLY A 212 21.72 1.71 -10.25
C GLY A 212 20.95 1.27 -8.99
N ARG A 213 19.60 1.31 -9.01
CA ARG A 213 18.73 0.88 -7.92
C ARG A 213 18.17 -0.52 -8.07
N LEU A 214 18.21 -1.08 -9.26
CA LEU A 214 17.79 -2.46 -9.48
C LEU A 214 18.71 -3.41 -8.71
N SER A 215 18.13 -4.43 -8.10
CA SER A 215 18.90 -5.52 -7.46
C SER A 215 19.56 -6.43 -8.51
N SER A 216 20.62 -7.13 -8.14
CA SER A 216 21.25 -8.16 -8.99
C SER A 216 20.24 -9.22 -9.40
N ASP A 217 19.32 -9.61 -8.49
CA ASP A 217 18.24 -10.56 -8.78
C ASP A 217 17.30 -10.04 -9.88
N ALA A 218 17.04 -8.72 -9.91
CA ALA A 218 16.25 -8.13 -10.98
C ALA A 218 16.95 -8.28 -12.34
N PHE A 219 18.26 -8.13 -12.38
CA PHE A 219 19.05 -8.31 -13.60
C PHE A 219 19.09 -9.77 -14.07
N SER A 220 19.12 -10.74 -13.15
CA SER A 220 19.10 -12.17 -13.50
C SER A 220 17.80 -12.61 -14.20
N ALA A 221 16.73 -11.87 -14.03
CA ALA A 221 15.42 -12.16 -14.62
C ALA A 221 15.04 -11.23 -15.79
N LEU A 222 15.96 -10.34 -16.23
CA LEU A 222 15.73 -9.49 -17.39
C LEU A 222 15.63 -10.34 -18.67
N SER A 223 14.64 -10.03 -19.49
CA SER A 223 14.60 -10.56 -20.85
C SER A 223 15.43 -9.70 -21.82
N PRO A 224 15.90 -10.28 -22.94
CA PRO A 224 16.58 -9.51 -23.98
C PRO A 224 15.77 -8.31 -24.48
N GLN A 225 14.45 -8.46 -24.61
CA GLN A 225 13.56 -7.38 -25.07
C GLN A 225 13.49 -6.21 -24.07
N GLN A 226 13.43 -6.50 -22.76
CA GLN A 226 13.44 -5.48 -21.70
C GLN A 226 14.78 -4.73 -21.71
N PHE A 227 15.90 -5.46 -21.83
CA PHE A 227 17.22 -4.87 -21.87
C PHE A 227 17.43 -3.98 -23.10
N GLN A 228 17.01 -4.43 -24.28
CA GLN A 228 17.08 -3.66 -25.52
C GLN A 228 16.21 -2.39 -25.51
N ALA A 229 15.14 -2.38 -24.70
CA ALA A 229 14.26 -1.24 -24.56
C ALA A 229 14.86 -0.12 -23.71
N MET A 230 15.87 -0.40 -22.89
CA MET A 230 16.54 0.63 -22.10
C MET A 230 17.27 1.63 -23.01
N PRO A 231 17.13 2.95 -22.76
CA PRO A 231 17.89 3.93 -23.52
C PRO A 231 19.40 3.79 -23.25
N PRO A 232 20.28 4.05 -24.23
CA PRO A 232 21.72 3.92 -24.05
C PRO A 232 22.27 4.70 -22.84
N THR A 233 21.68 5.86 -22.54
CA THR A 233 22.07 6.67 -21.38
C THR A 233 21.87 5.98 -20.04
N ALA A 234 20.87 5.08 -19.92
CA ALA A 234 20.60 4.32 -18.68
C ALA A 234 21.78 3.42 -18.30
N PHE A 235 22.57 2.96 -19.28
CA PHE A 235 23.68 2.03 -19.07
C PHE A 235 24.82 2.63 -18.24
N ALA A 236 24.92 3.95 -18.13
CA ALA A 236 25.86 4.61 -17.23
C ALA A 236 25.62 4.33 -15.73
N GLY A 237 24.47 3.75 -15.38
CA GLY A 237 24.11 3.41 -14.01
C GLY A 237 24.44 1.97 -13.57
N PHE A 238 25.02 1.14 -14.44
CA PHE A 238 25.36 -0.26 -14.12
C PHE A 238 26.46 -0.38 -13.06
N LYS A 239 26.32 -1.39 -12.21
CA LYS A 239 27.30 -1.79 -11.20
C LYS A 239 27.86 -3.19 -11.52
N PRO A 240 29.05 -3.56 -10.98
CA PRO A 240 29.68 -4.86 -11.26
C PRO A 240 28.78 -6.06 -10.94
N ASP A 241 28.13 -6.05 -9.77
CA ASP A 241 27.22 -7.10 -9.33
C ASP A 241 26.00 -7.26 -10.25
N GLN A 242 25.53 -6.18 -10.83
CA GLN A 242 24.42 -6.18 -11.79
C GLN A 242 24.83 -6.77 -13.15
N VAL A 243 26.03 -6.43 -13.63
CA VAL A 243 26.56 -6.98 -14.88
C VAL A 243 26.83 -8.49 -14.74
N GLY A 244 27.40 -8.90 -13.60
CA GLY A 244 27.62 -10.32 -13.31
C GLY A 244 26.36 -11.15 -13.18
N ALA A 245 25.22 -10.53 -12.91
CA ALA A 245 23.93 -11.21 -12.80
C ALA A 245 23.15 -11.30 -14.13
N LEU A 246 23.59 -10.61 -15.19
CA LEU A 246 22.89 -10.62 -16.48
C LEU A 246 22.93 -12.01 -17.13
N PRO A 247 21.78 -12.52 -17.63
CA PRO A 247 21.77 -13.74 -18.43
C PRO A 247 22.62 -13.60 -19.72
N PRO A 248 23.32 -14.66 -20.15
CA PRO A 248 24.15 -14.60 -21.38
C PRO A 248 23.39 -14.14 -22.63
N GLU A 249 22.13 -14.53 -22.76
CA GLU A 249 21.25 -14.15 -23.88
C GLU A 249 20.93 -12.67 -23.92
N VAL A 250 20.98 -11.99 -22.78
CA VAL A 250 20.80 -10.54 -22.68
C VAL A 250 22.00 -9.81 -23.27
N PHE A 251 23.21 -10.31 -23.02
CA PHE A 251 24.45 -9.77 -23.61
C PHE A 251 24.46 -9.92 -25.15
N ALA A 252 23.98 -11.05 -25.67
CA ALA A 252 23.92 -11.27 -27.10
C ALA A 252 23.02 -10.26 -27.84
N GLY A 253 22.04 -9.68 -27.12
CA GLY A 253 21.13 -8.65 -27.65
C GLY A 253 21.59 -7.21 -27.44
N MET A 254 22.73 -6.98 -26.80
CA MET A 254 23.24 -5.63 -26.48
C MET A 254 23.67 -4.88 -27.74
N LYS A 255 23.24 -3.63 -27.86
CA LYS A 255 23.61 -2.74 -28.97
C LYS A 255 24.97 -2.06 -28.69
N PRO A 256 25.79 -1.77 -29.70
CA PRO A 256 27.09 -1.09 -29.50
C PRO A 256 26.99 0.23 -28.76
N ASN A 257 25.94 1.02 -29.01
CA ASN A 257 25.70 2.29 -28.35
C ASN A 257 25.29 2.15 -26.87
N GLN A 258 24.77 1.01 -26.47
CA GLN A 258 24.46 0.67 -25.07
C GLN A 258 25.75 0.26 -24.36
N MET A 259 26.53 -0.64 -24.95
CA MET A 259 27.82 -1.08 -24.39
C MET A 259 28.79 0.10 -24.17
N GLY A 260 28.88 1.02 -25.12
CA GLY A 260 29.73 2.20 -25.03
C GLY A 260 29.35 3.21 -23.93
N LYS A 261 28.20 3.02 -23.26
CA LYS A 261 27.75 3.86 -22.14
C LYS A 261 27.92 3.19 -20.78
N MET A 262 28.24 1.89 -20.74
CA MET A 262 28.53 1.22 -19.48
C MET A 262 29.84 1.77 -18.87
N PRO A 263 29.87 2.06 -17.58
CA PRO A 263 31.10 2.52 -16.94
C PRO A 263 32.14 1.39 -16.93
N PRO A 264 33.45 1.68 -17.16
CA PRO A 264 34.47 0.64 -17.10
C PRO A 264 34.47 -0.14 -15.79
N ALA A 265 34.16 0.54 -14.67
CA ALA A 265 34.05 -0.07 -13.35
C ALA A 265 32.93 -1.12 -13.25
N ALA A 266 31.98 -1.18 -14.20
CA ALA A 266 30.93 -2.19 -14.20
C ALA A 266 31.42 -3.59 -14.62
N PHE A 267 32.61 -3.67 -15.19
CA PHE A 267 33.20 -4.94 -15.66
C PHE A 267 34.23 -5.55 -14.67
N GLY A 268 34.40 -4.97 -13.48
CA GLY A 268 35.29 -5.43 -12.42
C GLY A 268 36.59 -4.68 -12.37
#